data_f87296fe3c92af7d50cc17330af8c97e
#
_entry.id   f87296fe3c92af7d50cc17330af8c97e
#
_cell.length_a   1.000
_cell.length_b   1.000
_cell.length_c   1.000
_cell.angle_alpha   90.00
_cell.angle_beta   90.00
_cell.angle_gamma   90.00
#
_symmetry.space_group_name_H-M   'P 1'
#
loop_
_entity.id
_entity.type
_entity.pdbx_description
1 polymer ?
#
loop_
_entity_poly.entity_id
_entity_poly.type
_entity_poly.pdbx_seq_one_letter_code
_entity_poly.pdbx_strand_id
1 'polypeptide(L)'
;NSEKIIELGKRDNIGFDQMIFFDEDRVTSNKASITIFNSDGKEVDACGNGSRCVAKILCDKTKKEYAVIETSNRILKAQKISENNIRLAMGEPIFDWKKIPLSENIDHKKINLNIDGIELKEGFALNVGNPHIVFFVEDCFKYDLKKIGPLIENHKLFPEKINVTFAEKKNANNISVNVWERGAGLTKACGTAACATGVVAFEKKLTGTGTNIHFKEGFLNIEYDVNISMTGPVSDIKEIAIKL
;
A
#
# COMPACT_ATOMS: atom_id res chain seq x y z
N ASN A 1 -15.74 20.46 -0.77
CA ASN A 1 -16.75 19.42 -0.85
C ASN A 1 -16.32 18.36 -1.86
N SER A 2 -16.95 17.19 -1.85
CA SER A 2 -16.60 16.03 -2.71
C SER A 2 -16.70 16.37 -4.20
N GLU A 3 -17.67 17.14 -4.63
CA GLU A 3 -17.85 17.56 -6.04
C GLU A 3 -16.62 18.31 -6.57
N LYS A 4 -16.05 19.22 -5.76
CA LYS A 4 -14.84 19.95 -6.12
C LYS A 4 -13.62 19.04 -6.21
N ILE A 5 -13.49 18.05 -5.31
CA ILE A 5 -12.42 17.06 -5.36
C ILE A 5 -12.52 16.24 -6.65
N ILE A 6 -13.72 15.80 -7.02
CA ILE A 6 -13.97 15.07 -8.27
C ILE A 6 -13.61 15.93 -9.49
N GLU A 7 -14.00 17.20 -9.49
CA GLU A 7 -13.68 18.13 -10.58
C GLU A 7 -12.16 18.32 -10.76
N LEU A 8 -11.44 18.58 -9.66
CA LEU A 8 -10.00 18.75 -9.66
C LEU A 8 -9.25 17.46 -10.01
N GLY A 9 -9.79 16.30 -9.64
CA GLY A 9 -9.22 14.98 -9.94
C GLY A 9 -9.30 14.55 -11.40
N LYS A 10 -10.10 15.22 -12.24
CA LYS A 10 -10.18 14.91 -13.68
C LYS A 10 -8.84 15.14 -14.37
N ARG A 11 -8.48 14.25 -15.31
CA ARG A 11 -7.19 14.26 -16.01
C ARG A 11 -6.99 15.49 -16.93
N ASP A 12 -8.06 16.14 -17.33
CA ASP A 12 -8.07 17.39 -18.07
C ASP A 12 -8.01 18.64 -17.17
N ASN A 13 -7.99 18.46 -15.85
CA ASN A 13 -7.76 19.50 -14.85
C ASN A 13 -6.39 19.27 -14.15
N ILE A 14 -6.34 19.10 -12.83
CA ILE A 14 -5.09 18.78 -12.09
C ILE A 14 -4.72 17.32 -12.27
N GLY A 15 -5.70 16.42 -12.19
CA GLY A 15 -5.53 15.01 -12.53
C GLY A 15 -4.70 14.23 -11.51
N PHE A 16 -5.09 14.23 -10.25
CA PHE A 16 -4.49 13.42 -9.19
C PHE A 16 -5.22 12.10 -8.98
N ASP A 17 -4.54 11.11 -8.41
CA ASP A 17 -5.16 9.88 -7.93
C ASP A 17 -5.72 10.06 -6.51
N GLN A 18 -5.00 10.81 -5.66
CA GLN A 18 -5.42 11.13 -4.30
C GLN A 18 -5.09 12.57 -3.94
N MET A 19 -5.94 13.18 -3.12
CA MET A 19 -5.77 14.52 -2.56
C MET A 19 -5.63 14.40 -1.04
N ILE A 20 -4.63 15.09 -0.47
CA ILE A 20 -4.38 15.10 0.97
C ILE A 20 -4.50 16.54 1.48
N PHE A 21 -5.33 16.70 2.49
CA PHE A 21 -5.44 17.96 3.21
C PHE A 21 -4.70 17.88 4.52
N PHE A 22 -3.91 18.89 4.83
CA PHE A 22 -3.36 19.17 6.14
C PHE A 22 -3.11 20.66 6.30
N ASP A 23 -3.18 21.15 7.55
CA ASP A 23 -2.96 22.57 7.86
C ASP A 23 -1.45 22.82 8.06
N GLU A 24 -0.82 23.37 7.05
CA GLU A 24 0.61 23.64 7.06
C GLU A 24 0.99 24.75 8.05
N ASP A 25 0.11 25.73 8.30
CA ASP A 25 0.35 26.84 9.23
C ASP A 25 0.34 26.38 10.69
N ARG A 26 -0.34 25.25 10.98
CA ARG A 26 -0.33 24.62 12.29
C ARG A 26 0.87 23.70 12.53
N VAL A 27 1.75 23.55 11.56
CA VAL A 27 2.98 22.76 11.74
C VAL A 27 3.99 23.56 12.56
N THR A 28 3.78 23.61 13.88
CA THR A 28 4.77 24.14 14.85
C THR A 28 5.74 23.07 15.32
N SER A 29 5.43 21.80 15.05
CA SER A 29 6.20 20.60 15.38
C SER A 29 6.30 19.71 14.15
N ASN A 30 7.00 18.60 14.25
CA ASN A 30 7.11 17.57 13.22
C ASN A 30 5.85 16.66 13.13
N LYS A 31 4.66 17.19 13.43
CA LYS A 31 3.39 16.45 13.46
C LYS A 31 2.34 17.16 12.61
N ALA A 32 1.58 16.39 11.83
CA ALA A 32 0.40 16.85 11.11
C ALA A 32 -0.73 15.84 11.18
N SER A 33 -1.96 16.34 11.32
CA SER A 33 -3.18 15.56 11.08
C SER A 33 -3.59 15.75 9.63
N ILE A 34 -3.87 14.66 8.93
CA ILE A 34 -4.20 14.67 7.51
C ILE A 34 -5.55 14.00 7.24
N THR A 35 -6.23 14.49 6.19
CA THR A 35 -7.41 13.85 5.61
C THR A 35 -7.11 13.51 4.15
N ILE A 36 -7.43 12.29 3.74
CA ILE A 36 -7.08 11.76 2.42
C ILE A 36 -8.37 11.48 1.64
N PHE A 37 -8.43 11.95 0.40
CA PHE A 37 -9.54 11.69 -0.52
C PHE A 37 -9.03 11.05 -1.81
N ASN A 38 -9.75 10.06 -2.31
CA ASN A 38 -9.57 9.59 -3.68
C ASN A 38 -10.15 10.59 -4.69
N SER A 39 -9.76 10.47 -5.95
CA SER A 39 -10.29 11.30 -7.05
C SER A 39 -11.81 11.14 -7.28
N ASP A 40 -12.45 10.10 -6.72
CA ASP A 40 -13.91 9.92 -6.70
C ASP A 40 -14.61 10.72 -5.56
N GLY A 41 -13.87 11.50 -4.79
CA GLY A 41 -14.36 12.34 -3.70
C GLY A 41 -14.61 11.61 -2.38
N LYS A 42 -14.29 10.31 -2.29
CA LYS A 42 -14.44 9.53 -1.06
C LYS A 42 -13.21 9.65 -0.18
N GLU A 43 -13.44 9.84 1.11
CA GLU A 43 -12.40 9.79 2.12
C GLU A 43 -11.87 8.36 2.26
N VAL A 44 -10.55 8.24 2.45
CA VAL A 44 -9.84 6.97 2.66
C VAL A 44 -8.85 7.08 3.82
N ASP A 45 -8.66 5.97 4.52
CA ASP A 45 -7.90 5.94 5.78
C ASP A 45 -6.38 5.92 5.59
N ALA A 46 -5.90 5.57 4.42
CA ALA A 46 -4.47 5.37 4.21
C ALA A 46 -4.03 5.62 2.77
N CYS A 47 -2.91 6.30 2.62
CA CYS A 47 -2.15 6.44 1.40
C CYS A 47 -0.65 6.42 1.74
N GLY A 48 0.00 5.29 1.56
CA GLY A 48 1.44 5.16 1.85
C GLY A 48 2.29 6.14 1.04
N ASN A 49 1.97 6.33 -0.24
CA ASN A 49 2.69 7.26 -1.12
C ASN A 49 2.50 8.71 -0.65
N GLY A 50 1.26 9.13 -0.44
CA GLY A 50 0.95 10.49 0.00
C GLY A 50 1.49 10.78 1.40
N SER A 51 1.44 9.82 2.33
CA SER A 51 2.03 9.98 3.66
C SER A 51 3.54 10.21 3.60
N ARG A 52 4.28 9.59 2.65
CA ARG A 52 5.70 9.89 2.45
C ARG A 52 5.92 11.33 1.97
N CYS A 53 5.06 11.83 1.07
CA CYS A 53 5.14 13.23 0.59
C CYS A 53 4.90 14.22 1.75
N VAL A 54 3.88 14.01 2.57
CA VAL A 54 3.61 14.84 3.76
C VAL A 54 4.79 14.77 4.73
N ALA A 55 5.32 13.58 5.00
CA ALA A 55 6.49 13.42 5.88
C ALA A 55 7.71 14.22 5.36
N LYS A 56 7.96 14.20 4.05
CA LYS A 56 9.03 15.01 3.46
C LYS A 56 8.81 16.50 3.70
N ILE A 57 7.60 17.01 3.43
CA ILE A 57 7.25 18.43 3.68
C ILE A 57 7.50 18.80 5.15
N LEU A 58 7.02 17.97 6.10
CA LEU A 58 7.20 18.21 7.52
C LEU A 58 8.67 18.21 7.93
N CYS A 59 9.45 17.24 7.44
CA CYS A 59 10.89 17.15 7.74
C CYS A 59 11.64 18.36 7.18
N ASP A 60 11.34 18.77 5.93
CA ASP A 60 12.01 19.89 5.27
C ASP A 60 11.67 21.22 5.95
N LYS A 61 10.38 21.43 6.32
CA LYS A 61 9.93 22.63 7.03
C LYS A 61 10.51 22.75 8.44
N THR A 62 10.52 21.66 9.17
CA THR A 62 10.97 21.65 10.59
C THR A 62 12.46 21.42 10.78
N LYS A 63 13.19 21.06 9.69
CA LYS A 63 14.61 20.66 9.70
C LYS A 63 14.88 19.46 10.63
N LYS A 64 13.89 18.57 10.79
CA LYS A 64 14.00 17.34 11.57
C LYS A 64 13.98 16.13 10.62
N GLU A 65 14.66 15.06 11.01
CA GLU A 65 14.72 13.80 10.24
C GLU A 65 13.52 12.89 10.48
N TYR A 66 12.56 13.27 11.33
CA TYR A 66 11.38 12.47 11.64
C TYR A 66 10.12 13.31 11.64
N ALA A 67 9.01 12.68 11.31
CA ALA A 67 7.69 13.26 11.32
C ALA A 67 6.65 12.27 11.87
N VAL A 68 5.54 12.82 12.36
CA VAL A 68 4.39 12.05 12.82
C VAL A 68 3.17 12.52 12.02
N ILE A 69 2.49 11.57 11.39
CA ILE A 69 1.30 11.82 10.58
C ILE A 69 0.13 11.11 11.24
N GLU A 70 -0.91 11.85 11.57
CA GLU A 70 -2.16 11.32 12.08
C GLU A 70 -3.21 11.29 10.97
N THR A 71 -3.80 10.14 10.75
CA THR A 71 -5.01 9.96 9.94
C THR A 71 -6.20 9.70 10.86
N SER A 72 -7.41 9.60 10.32
CA SER A 72 -8.61 9.25 11.10
C SER A 72 -8.44 7.98 11.96
N ASN A 73 -7.66 6.98 11.47
CA ASN A 73 -7.62 5.64 12.07
C ASN A 73 -6.24 5.22 12.59
N ARG A 74 -5.17 5.97 12.30
CA ARG A 74 -3.82 5.58 12.75
C ARG A 74 -2.84 6.74 12.85
N ILE A 75 -1.77 6.47 13.57
CA ILE A 75 -0.59 7.33 13.66
C ILE A 75 0.54 6.66 12.90
N LEU A 76 1.10 7.35 11.91
CA LEU A 76 2.26 6.92 11.16
C LEU A 76 3.49 7.68 11.63
N LYS A 77 4.55 6.96 11.99
CA LYS A 77 5.86 7.54 12.25
C LYS A 77 6.70 7.45 10.98
N ALA A 78 7.30 8.55 10.59
CA ALA A 78 8.12 8.67 9.41
C ALA A 78 9.54 9.10 9.75
N GLN A 79 10.51 8.66 8.95
CA GLN A 79 11.90 9.06 9.05
C GLN A 79 12.42 9.44 7.65
N LYS A 80 13.05 10.59 7.53
CA LYS A 80 13.79 11.01 6.33
C LYS A 80 15.13 10.27 6.29
N ILE A 81 15.28 9.32 5.37
CA ILE A 81 16.49 8.52 5.22
C ILE A 81 17.51 9.23 4.33
N SER A 82 17.02 9.94 3.31
CA SER A 82 17.81 10.82 2.44
C SER A 82 16.92 11.92 1.91
N GLU A 83 17.44 12.79 1.03
CA GLU A 83 16.67 13.92 0.48
C GLU A 83 15.34 13.48 -0.12
N ASN A 84 15.31 12.36 -0.82
CA ASN A 84 14.13 11.88 -1.53
C ASN A 84 13.67 10.48 -1.08
N ASN A 85 14.14 9.96 0.05
CA ASN A 85 13.69 8.68 0.56
C ASN A 85 13.14 8.81 1.97
N ILE A 86 11.90 8.37 2.14
CA ILE A 86 11.18 8.40 3.40
C ILE A 86 10.83 6.96 3.81
N ARG A 87 11.15 6.63 5.06
CA ARG A 87 10.72 5.41 5.74
C ARG A 87 9.45 5.69 6.53
N LEU A 88 8.45 4.81 6.40
CA LEU A 88 7.25 4.79 7.23
C LEU A 88 7.23 3.54 8.10
N ALA A 89 6.92 3.69 9.39
CA ALA A 89 6.57 2.58 10.27
C ALA A 89 5.12 2.17 9.98
N MET A 90 4.93 0.94 9.51
CA MET A 90 3.63 0.42 9.09
C MET A 90 2.93 -0.40 10.19
N GLY A 91 3.63 -0.68 11.31
CA GLY A 91 3.14 -1.50 12.42
C GLY A 91 3.34 -3.00 12.20
N GLU A 92 2.65 -3.80 13.00
CA GLU A 92 2.73 -5.26 12.95
C GLU A 92 1.71 -5.84 11.95
N PRO A 93 2.06 -6.89 11.22
CA PRO A 93 1.09 -7.64 10.43
C PRO A 93 0.13 -8.40 11.33
N ILE A 94 -1.10 -8.58 10.89
CA ILE A 94 -2.13 -9.30 11.62
C ILE A 94 -2.45 -10.59 10.87
N PHE A 95 -2.37 -11.72 11.59
CA PHE A 95 -2.60 -13.06 11.06
C PHE A 95 -3.87 -13.72 11.59
N ASP A 96 -4.60 -13.06 12.49
CA ASP A 96 -5.89 -13.52 12.97
C ASP A 96 -6.91 -13.50 11.82
N TRP A 97 -7.46 -14.68 11.51
CA TRP A 97 -8.41 -14.85 10.42
C TRP A 97 -9.64 -13.93 10.50
N LYS A 98 -10.10 -13.60 11.71
CA LYS A 98 -11.21 -12.65 11.93
C LYS A 98 -10.84 -11.23 11.55
N LYS A 99 -9.57 -10.86 11.73
CA LYS A 99 -9.04 -9.53 11.42
C LYS A 99 -8.50 -9.44 9.99
N ILE A 100 -8.24 -10.57 9.32
CA ILE A 100 -8.03 -10.66 7.87
C ILE A 100 -9.35 -10.54 7.11
N PRO A 101 -10.44 -10.52 7.72
CA PRO A 101 -11.81 -10.95 7.63
C PRO A 101 -12.04 -12.09 6.63
N LEU A 102 -11.53 -13.28 6.97
CA LEU A 102 -11.89 -14.52 6.27
C LEU A 102 -13.27 -15.00 6.73
N SER A 103 -14.03 -15.65 5.85
CA SER A 103 -15.37 -16.20 6.16
C SER A 103 -15.35 -17.37 7.15
N GLU A 104 -14.19 -18.02 7.30
CA GLU A 104 -14.01 -19.20 8.15
C GLU A 104 -12.58 -19.31 8.67
N ASN A 105 -12.40 -20.09 9.75
CA ASN A 105 -11.07 -20.32 10.35
C ASN A 105 -10.32 -21.40 9.57
N ILE A 106 -9.52 -20.96 8.61
CA ILE A 106 -8.66 -21.83 7.81
C ILE A 106 -7.19 -21.43 7.97
N ASP A 107 -6.28 -22.28 7.50
CA ASP A 107 -4.85 -21.93 7.43
C ASP A 107 -4.62 -20.79 6.44
N HIS A 108 -4.52 -19.57 6.96
CA HIS A 108 -4.29 -18.36 6.18
C HIS A 108 -2.97 -18.38 5.38
N LYS A 109 -2.04 -19.31 5.71
CA LYS A 109 -0.75 -19.48 5.02
C LYS A 109 -0.83 -20.37 3.79
N LYS A 110 -1.94 -21.12 3.61
CA LYS A 110 -2.09 -22.14 2.55
C LYS A 110 -3.48 -22.12 1.92
N ILE A 111 -3.91 -20.96 1.47
CA ILE A 111 -5.21 -20.81 0.80
C ILE A 111 -5.08 -21.29 -0.65
N ASN A 112 -5.95 -22.23 -1.03
CA ASN A 112 -6.05 -22.71 -2.40
C ASN A 112 -7.38 -22.24 -3.00
N LEU A 113 -7.33 -21.64 -4.19
CA LEU A 113 -8.50 -21.14 -4.90
C LEU A 113 -8.54 -21.75 -6.31
N ASN A 114 -9.75 -22.06 -6.79
CA ASN A 114 -9.99 -22.34 -8.21
C ASN A 114 -10.78 -21.17 -8.80
N ILE A 115 -10.15 -20.41 -9.67
CA ILE A 115 -10.70 -19.21 -10.27
C ILE A 115 -10.81 -19.39 -11.79
N ASP A 116 -12.02 -19.60 -12.28
CA ASP A 116 -12.30 -19.79 -13.71
C ASP A 116 -11.42 -20.91 -14.35
N GLY A 117 -11.26 -22.03 -13.60
CA GLY A 117 -10.41 -23.17 -14.02
C GLY A 117 -8.92 -22.99 -13.75
N ILE A 118 -8.49 -21.87 -13.22
CA ILE A 118 -7.10 -21.62 -12.83
C ILE A 118 -6.92 -22.03 -11.36
N GLU A 119 -6.07 -23.03 -11.10
CA GLU A 119 -5.68 -23.40 -9.74
C GLU A 119 -4.61 -22.45 -9.20
N LEU A 120 -4.96 -21.69 -8.16
CA LEU A 120 -4.05 -20.85 -7.40
C LEU A 120 -3.77 -21.56 -6.07
N LYS A 121 -2.51 -21.91 -5.81
CA LYS A 121 -2.09 -22.68 -4.63
C LYS A 121 -1.29 -21.83 -3.66
N GLU A 122 -1.35 -22.21 -2.39
CA GLU A 122 -0.54 -21.63 -1.30
C GLU A 122 -0.62 -20.10 -1.18
N GLY A 123 -1.78 -19.52 -1.46
CA GLY A 123 -2.04 -18.13 -1.15
C GLY A 123 -1.88 -17.87 0.34
N PHE A 124 -1.19 -16.79 0.69
CA PHE A 124 -0.98 -16.39 2.07
C PHE A 124 -1.77 -15.10 2.32
N ALA A 125 -2.77 -15.17 3.21
CA ALA A 125 -3.58 -14.01 3.57
C ALA A 125 -3.10 -13.39 4.89
N LEU A 126 -3.10 -12.06 4.96
CA LEU A 126 -2.75 -11.27 6.13
C LEU A 126 -3.40 -9.89 6.06
N ASN A 127 -3.34 -9.14 7.18
CA ASN A 127 -3.77 -7.75 7.23
C ASN A 127 -2.59 -6.86 7.66
N VAL A 128 -2.30 -5.83 6.88
CA VAL A 128 -1.25 -4.82 7.15
C VAL A 128 -1.85 -3.41 7.28
N GLY A 129 -3.08 -3.35 7.81
CA GLY A 129 -3.96 -2.19 7.88
C GLY A 129 -5.13 -2.28 6.89
N ASN A 130 -5.06 -3.20 5.96
CA ASN A 130 -6.10 -3.69 5.08
C ASN A 130 -5.80 -5.14 4.67
N PRO A 131 -6.80 -5.94 4.24
CA PRO A 131 -6.61 -7.35 3.93
C PRO A 131 -5.90 -7.56 2.59
N HIS A 132 -4.97 -8.50 2.58
CA HIS A 132 -4.20 -8.91 1.40
C HIS A 132 -4.15 -10.44 1.29
N ILE A 133 -4.15 -10.94 0.05
CA ILE A 133 -3.70 -12.29 -0.28
C ILE A 133 -2.55 -12.21 -1.29
N VAL A 134 -1.47 -12.95 -1.02
CA VAL A 134 -0.26 -12.98 -1.84
C VAL A 134 -0.05 -14.40 -2.36
N PHE A 135 0.04 -14.54 -3.67
CA PHE A 135 0.41 -15.80 -4.35
C PHE A 135 1.82 -15.67 -4.92
N PHE A 136 2.74 -16.52 -4.48
CA PHE A 136 4.04 -16.63 -5.14
C PHE A 136 3.93 -17.52 -6.36
N VAL A 137 4.35 -17.00 -7.52
CA VAL A 137 4.24 -17.62 -8.84
C VAL A 137 5.56 -17.50 -9.61
N GLU A 138 5.73 -18.27 -10.68
CA GLU A 138 6.94 -18.22 -11.52
C GLU A 138 7.04 -16.93 -12.33
N ASP A 139 5.91 -16.38 -12.81
CA ASP A 139 5.81 -15.12 -13.54
C ASP A 139 4.54 -14.39 -13.10
N CYS A 140 4.72 -13.26 -12.39
CA CYS A 140 3.61 -12.48 -11.85
C CYS A 140 2.82 -11.71 -12.91
N PHE A 141 3.34 -11.58 -14.14
CA PHE A 141 2.67 -10.90 -15.25
C PHE A 141 1.99 -11.86 -16.22
N LYS A 142 2.19 -13.19 -16.09
CA LYS A 142 1.52 -14.21 -16.89
C LYS A 142 0.01 -14.24 -16.69
N TYR A 143 -0.46 -13.84 -15.51
CA TYR A 143 -1.87 -13.85 -15.16
C TYR A 143 -2.56 -12.55 -15.57
N ASP A 144 -3.69 -12.66 -16.28
CA ASP A 144 -4.53 -11.50 -16.57
C ASP A 144 -5.32 -11.07 -15.32
N LEU A 145 -4.69 -10.22 -14.51
CA LEU A 145 -5.31 -9.71 -13.28
C LEU A 145 -6.56 -8.86 -13.52
N LYS A 146 -6.74 -8.30 -14.73
CA LYS A 146 -7.98 -7.60 -15.06
C LYS A 146 -9.16 -8.57 -15.12
N LYS A 147 -8.90 -9.82 -15.52
CA LYS A 147 -9.90 -10.88 -15.59
C LYS A 147 -10.09 -11.57 -14.23
N ILE A 148 -9.01 -12.05 -13.61
CA ILE A 148 -9.11 -12.90 -12.43
C ILE A 148 -9.10 -12.12 -11.10
N GLY A 149 -8.56 -10.90 -11.08
CA GLY A 149 -8.50 -10.05 -9.89
C GLY A 149 -9.87 -9.81 -9.26
N PRO A 150 -10.90 -9.38 -10.04
CA PRO A 150 -12.26 -9.19 -9.51
C PRO A 150 -12.86 -10.48 -8.94
N LEU A 151 -12.55 -11.64 -9.55
CA LEU A 151 -13.07 -12.93 -9.10
C LEU A 151 -12.47 -13.36 -7.77
N ILE A 152 -11.17 -13.08 -7.55
CA ILE A 152 -10.49 -13.34 -6.28
C ILE A 152 -10.95 -12.31 -5.24
N GLU A 153 -10.97 -11.02 -5.58
CA GLU A 153 -11.42 -9.94 -4.68
C GLU A 153 -12.79 -10.23 -4.07
N ASN A 154 -13.72 -10.73 -4.89
CA ASN A 154 -15.11 -11.01 -4.49
C ASN A 154 -15.36 -12.48 -4.16
N HIS A 155 -14.31 -13.30 -3.98
CA HIS A 155 -14.48 -14.70 -3.64
C HIS A 155 -15.17 -14.84 -2.26
N LYS A 156 -16.04 -15.84 -2.11
CA LYS A 156 -16.85 -16.08 -0.87
C LYS A 156 -16.01 -16.19 0.41
N LEU A 157 -14.74 -16.56 0.31
CA LEU A 157 -13.80 -16.61 1.43
C LEU A 157 -13.48 -15.21 1.99
N PHE A 158 -13.67 -14.16 1.20
CA PHE A 158 -13.33 -12.77 1.54
C PHE A 158 -14.58 -11.88 1.57
N PRO A 159 -15.44 -11.98 2.60
CA PRO A 159 -16.72 -11.26 2.65
C PRO A 159 -16.57 -9.73 2.63
N GLU A 160 -15.45 -9.20 3.10
CA GLU A 160 -15.12 -7.77 3.04
C GLU A 160 -14.20 -7.43 1.87
N LYS A 161 -14.06 -8.37 0.89
CA LYS A 161 -13.13 -8.28 -0.23
C LYS A 161 -11.66 -8.23 0.20
N ILE A 162 -10.75 -8.40 -0.75
CA ILE A 162 -9.31 -8.51 -0.46
C ILE A 162 -8.47 -7.89 -1.57
N ASN A 163 -7.30 -7.33 -1.24
CA ASN A 163 -6.27 -6.98 -2.21
C ASN A 163 -5.53 -8.25 -2.65
N VAL A 164 -5.25 -8.36 -3.94
CA VAL A 164 -4.63 -9.56 -4.53
C VAL A 164 -3.26 -9.21 -5.10
N THR A 165 -2.25 -9.96 -4.73
CA THR A 165 -0.89 -9.81 -5.25
C THR A 165 -0.39 -11.12 -5.83
N PHE A 166 0.05 -11.09 -7.08
CA PHE A 166 0.92 -12.11 -7.65
C PHE A 166 2.37 -11.64 -7.53
N ALA A 167 3.19 -12.44 -6.86
CA ALA A 167 4.58 -12.13 -6.54
C ALA A 167 5.53 -13.13 -7.19
N GLU A 168 6.59 -12.65 -7.81
CA GLU A 168 7.63 -13.44 -8.44
C GLU A 168 8.97 -13.17 -7.76
N LYS A 169 9.59 -14.20 -7.17
CA LYS A 169 10.92 -14.08 -6.58
C LYS A 169 11.97 -14.00 -7.67
N LYS A 170 12.64 -12.87 -7.79
CA LYS A 170 13.76 -12.69 -8.74
C LYS A 170 15.08 -13.19 -8.14
N ASN A 171 15.32 -12.91 -6.86
CA ASN A 171 16.47 -13.39 -6.08
C ASN A 171 16.22 -13.23 -4.58
N ALA A 172 17.24 -13.37 -3.74
CA ALA A 172 17.11 -13.29 -2.28
C ALA A 172 16.63 -11.91 -1.76
N ASN A 173 16.82 -10.83 -2.54
CA ASN A 173 16.54 -9.46 -2.10
C ASN A 173 15.54 -8.72 -3.00
N ASN A 174 15.04 -9.35 -4.06
CA ASN A 174 14.19 -8.70 -5.05
C ASN A 174 13.01 -9.57 -5.44
N ILE A 175 11.81 -9.00 -5.37
CA ILE A 175 10.53 -9.62 -5.73
C ILE A 175 9.80 -8.67 -6.67
N SER A 176 9.33 -9.16 -7.82
CA SER A 176 8.42 -8.43 -8.71
C SER A 176 6.97 -8.74 -8.34
N VAL A 177 6.09 -7.74 -8.45
CA VAL A 177 4.68 -7.90 -8.12
C VAL A 177 3.77 -7.33 -9.20
N ASN A 178 2.60 -7.97 -9.32
CA ASN A 178 1.45 -7.49 -10.08
C ASN A 178 0.26 -7.45 -9.12
N VAL A 179 -0.42 -6.29 -8.99
CA VAL A 179 -1.36 -6.03 -7.90
C VAL A 179 -2.73 -5.63 -8.43
N TRP A 180 -3.76 -6.27 -7.87
CA TRP A 180 -5.14 -5.85 -7.96
C TRP A 180 -5.60 -5.32 -6.60
N GLU A 181 -5.87 -4.02 -6.53
CA GLU A 181 -6.31 -3.39 -5.28
C GLU A 181 -7.82 -3.46 -5.11
N ARG A 182 -8.23 -3.79 -3.90
CA ARG A 182 -9.62 -3.85 -3.46
C ARG A 182 -10.35 -2.54 -3.77
N GLY A 183 -11.36 -2.59 -4.65
CA GLY A 183 -12.17 -1.44 -5.04
C GLY A 183 -11.53 -0.47 -6.03
N ALA A 184 -10.23 -0.63 -6.35
CA ALA A 184 -9.50 0.24 -7.28
C ALA A 184 -9.04 -0.48 -8.56
N GLY A 185 -8.90 -1.81 -8.51
CA GLY A 185 -8.51 -2.61 -9.66
C GLY A 185 -7.00 -2.73 -9.83
N LEU A 186 -6.55 -2.90 -11.09
CA LEU A 186 -5.13 -3.03 -11.42
C LEU A 186 -4.43 -1.68 -11.25
N THR A 187 -3.48 -1.59 -10.32
CA THR A 187 -2.75 -0.37 -10.00
C THR A 187 -1.27 -0.49 -10.33
N LYS A 188 -0.62 0.66 -10.49
CA LYS A 188 0.81 0.73 -10.83
C LYS A 188 1.72 0.51 -9.62
N ALA A 189 1.28 0.86 -8.43
CA ALA A 189 2.01 0.70 -7.18
C ALA A 189 1.04 0.75 -5.98
N CYS A 190 1.27 -0.12 -4.99
CA CYS A 190 0.51 -0.21 -3.76
C CYS A 190 1.44 -0.44 -2.58
N GLY A 191 1.52 0.51 -1.66
CA GLY A 191 2.41 0.44 -0.49
C GLY A 191 2.08 -0.73 0.43
N THR A 192 0.79 -0.96 0.71
CA THR A 192 0.37 -2.07 1.57
C THR A 192 0.55 -3.44 0.91
N ALA A 193 0.40 -3.54 -0.41
CA ALA A 193 0.73 -4.76 -1.15
C ALA A 193 2.23 -5.09 -1.10
N ALA A 194 3.09 -4.06 -1.16
CA ALA A 194 4.53 -4.25 -0.95
C ALA A 194 4.82 -4.75 0.47
N CYS A 195 4.21 -4.14 1.50
CA CYS A 195 4.34 -4.59 2.89
C CYS A 195 3.89 -6.04 3.06
N ALA A 196 2.70 -6.38 2.58
CA ALA A 196 2.16 -7.74 2.64
C ALA A 196 3.09 -8.74 1.94
N THR A 197 3.61 -8.40 0.75
CA THR A 197 4.53 -9.27 0.01
C THR A 197 5.84 -9.48 0.75
N GLY A 198 6.43 -8.42 1.32
CA GLY A 198 7.67 -8.52 2.11
C GLY A 198 7.51 -9.41 3.33
N VAL A 199 6.40 -9.26 4.07
CA VAL A 199 6.05 -10.13 5.21
C VAL A 199 5.92 -11.59 4.77
N VAL A 200 5.13 -11.85 3.71
CA VAL A 200 4.91 -13.23 3.24
C VAL A 200 6.21 -13.86 2.73
N ALA A 201 7.06 -13.09 2.07
CA ALA A 201 8.37 -13.57 1.61
C ALA A 201 9.26 -14.02 2.77
N PHE A 202 9.31 -13.23 3.85
CA PHE A 202 10.02 -13.57 5.07
C PHE A 202 9.43 -14.81 5.76
N GLU A 203 8.11 -14.85 5.97
CA GLU A 203 7.40 -15.97 6.59
C GLU A 203 7.60 -17.30 5.82
N LYS A 204 7.63 -17.22 4.48
CA LYS A 204 7.95 -18.37 3.60
C LYS A 204 9.45 -18.66 3.49
N LYS A 205 10.32 -17.91 4.19
CA LYS A 205 11.80 -18.05 4.12
C LYS A 205 12.36 -17.88 2.70
N LEU A 206 11.72 -17.06 1.90
CA LEU A 206 12.14 -16.74 0.54
C LEU A 206 13.18 -15.63 0.50
N THR A 207 13.13 -14.71 1.49
CA THR A 207 14.05 -13.58 1.67
C THR A 207 14.48 -13.47 3.13
N GLY A 208 15.48 -12.62 3.41
CA GLY A 208 15.77 -12.13 4.75
C GLY A 208 14.80 -11.06 5.21
N THR A 209 15.16 -10.31 6.26
CA THR A 209 14.34 -9.24 6.85
C THR A 209 14.13 -8.06 5.91
N GLY A 210 15.04 -7.80 4.96
CA GLY A 210 14.95 -6.70 4.01
C GLY A 210 14.77 -7.20 2.58
N THR A 211 13.79 -6.64 1.84
CA THR A 211 13.56 -6.99 0.43
C THR A 211 13.02 -5.81 -0.36
N ASN A 212 13.41 -5.71 -1.62
CA ASN A 212 12.89 -4.75 -2.57
C ASN A 212 11.69 -5.35 -3.32
N ILE A 213 10.57 -4.69 -3.24
CA ILE A 213 9.34 -5.07 -3.94
C ILE A 213 9.20 -4.19 -5.17
N HIS A 214 9.36 -4.78 -6.34
CA HIS A 214 9.40 -4.12 -7.63
C HIS A 214 8.01 -4.09 -8.29
N PHE A 215 7.55 -2.90 -8.60
CA PHE A 215 6.45 -2.61 -9.50
C PHE A 215 6.99 -2.29 -10.90
N LYS A 216 6.12 -2.05 -11.88
CA LYS A 216 6.55 -1.67 -13.24
C LYS A 216 7.35 -0.37 -13.29
N GLU A 217 7.07 0.59 -12.41
CA GLU A 217 7.62 1.95 -12.45
C GLU A 217 8.54 2.30 -11.28
N GLY A 218 8.98 1.29 -10.50
CA GLY A 218 9.86 1.52 -9.36
C GLY A 218 9.76 0.43 -8.31
N PHE A 219 10.37 0.66 -7.14
CA PHE A 219 10.33 -0.29 -6.05
C PHE A 219 10.17 0.39 -4.69
N LEU A 220 9.74 -0.40 -3.71
CA LEU A 220 9.74 -0.06 -2.31
C LEU A 220 10.62 -1.06 -1.56
N ASN A 221 11.44 -0.58 -0.65
CA ASN A 221 12.17 -1.44 0.25
C ASN A 221 11.31 -1.72 1.48
N ILE A 222 11.12 -2.99 1.78
CA ILE A 222 10.35 -3.46 2.94
C ILE A 222 11.30 -4.16 3.89
N GLU A 223 11.32 -3.72 5.13
CA GLU A 223 12.01 -4.39 6.23
C GLU A 223 10.95 -4.94 7.20
N TYR A 224 11.10 -6.20 7.58
CA TYR A 224 10.20 -6.89 8.50
C TYR A 224 10.98 -7.84 9.39
N ASP A 225 10.81 -7.70 10.69
CA ASP A 225 11.18 -8.65 11.72
C ASP A 225 9.98 -8.95 12.65
N VAL A 226 9.50 -7.95 13.37
CA VAL A 226 8.24 -7.92 14.13
C VAL A 226 7.36 -6.81 13.59
N ASN A 227 7.96 -5.65 13.29
CA ASN A 227 7.28 -4.49 12.71
C ASN A 227 7.68 -4.32 11.26
N ILE A 228 6.73 -3.83 10.47
CA ILE A 228 6.95 -3.53 9.07
C ILE A 228 7.45 -2.10 8.94
N SER A 229 8.54 -1.90 8.23
CA SER A 229 9.01 -0.59 7.75
C SER A 229 8.99 -0.57 6.24
N MET A 230 8.45 0.50 5.65
CA MET A 230 8.40 0.72 4.21
C MET A 230 9.20 1.97 3.85
N THR A 231 10.27 1.80 3.09
CA THR A 231 11.08 2.90 2.56
C THR A 231 10.85 3.04 1.07
N GLY A 232 10.61 4.27 0.63
CA GLY A 232 10.42 4.54 -0.78
C GLY A 232 10.68 5.99 -1.17
N PRO A 233 10.85 6.24 -2.48
CA PRO A 233 11.13 7.57 -2.97
C PRO A 233 9.92 8.52 -2.85
N VAL A 234 10.24 9.80 -2.79
CA VAL A 234 9.31 10.92 -2.97
C VAL A 234 9.89 11.76 -4.11
N SER A 235 9.07 12.04 -5.11
CA SER A 235 9.44 12.95 -6.19
C SER A 235 9.52 14.40 -5.71
N ASP A 236 10.06 15.28 -6.53
CA ASP A 236 10.10 16.71 -6.25
C ASP A 236 8.69 17.26 -6.06
N ILE A 237 8.53 18.08 -5.01
CA ILE A 237 7.27 18.73 -4.68
C ILE A 237 7.19 20.00 -5.50
N LYS A 238 6.07 20.18 -6.22
CA LYS A 238 5.79 21.37 -7.04
C LYS A 238 4.61 22.13 -6.46
N GLU A 239 4.76 23.42 -6.29
CA GLU A 239 3.66 24.31 -5.95
C GLU A 239 2.87 24.65 -7.21
N ILE A 240 1.54 24.61 -7.10
CA ILE A 240 0.62 25.04 -8.16
C ILE A 240 -0.44 25.96 -7.58
N ALA A 241 -0.82 27.00 -8.34
CA ALA A 241 -1.93 27.87 -7.98
C ALA A 241 -3.24 27.29 -8.52
N ILE A 242 -4.24 27.16 -7.65
CA ILE A 242 -5.56 26.63 -8.01
C ILE A 242 -6.59 27.74 -7.76
N LYS A 243 -7.47 28.02 -8.74
CA LYS A 243 -8.67 28.82 -8.51
C LYS A 243 -9.76 27.89 -7.96
N LEU A 244 -10.16 28.12 -6.72
CA LEU A 244 -11.22 27.38 -6.03
C LEU A 244 -12.60 28.01 -6.29
#